data_f5b509ffdd86232ae0684cbc837066d3
#
_entry.id   f5b509ffdd86232ae0684cbc837066d3
#
_cell.length_a   1.000
_cell.length_b   1.000
_cell.length_c   1.000
_cell.angle_alpha   90.00
_cell.angle_beta   90.00
_cell.angle_gamma   90.00
#
_symmetry.space_group_name_H-M   'P 1'
#
loop_
_entity.id
_entity.type
_entity.pdbx_description
1 polymer ?
#
loop_
_entity_poly.entity_id
_entity_poly.type
_entity_poly.pdbx_seq_one_letter_code
_entity_poly.pdbx_strand_id
1 'polypeptide(L)'
;MATVVEFPNTLAKKEKLLTLTPYAIKNGALCYEKVDKEEVVTERLCNFVAWQQEKRIIDDGSGELQQQFLMRGQTEYNRRLSDVEIPASQFAGLAWITANWSPRAIIRAGYKNKDQLREAIELLSQDLTERHIYTHTGWRQINGQWCFLHGGGAVGLDEPVEVMLAEELSRYILPGETEDIDEALQASLRTLDIGKNEVTYPLFAVTFRAVIAEFLYPDFTLFLWGPTGKFKSTVAALFLSHFGKFTTQTLPAGWTSSDNALEKLAFLAKDIPLVVDDFAPEKDQGMNRRLERKANRLIRTTANRTGRARLRSDLTTIPGYVPRCLSMITGEQLPNSIQSIQARYLAIKFETGSVDGDKLTAAQNEARLYPHTMRAFIEWLLPQTDNLRDELTRAFLKLRDKARSGGHRRLAETVANIQLGFTLALRFFYDKGAIDKEQLEGHLKQSWDIFCELAEEQERIISQERPSVQFINALQAMLVQKKAHLVCFHTGKEPDSPEDFGWEMSFDIGSPDNPGYIRCGDFIGWIDKDHLYLQPEATYKMVVEFYRNSGGFSVSQRALREQLHQEGLLIKEHGRYAVSEYIPAKGKKERVLKLDRIKTLSIPTDTGTTGTKEEAP
;
A
#
# COMPACT_ATOMS: atom_id res chain seq x y z
N MET A 1 -15.84 40.36 11.17
CA MET A 1 -16.56 41.43 10.41
C MET A 1 -16.10 41.34 8.98
N ALA A 2 -16.91 40.84 8.09
CA ALA A 2 -16.58 40.68 6.68
C ALA A 2 -16.67 42.03 5.97
N THR A 3 -15.60 42.45 5.36
CA THR A 3 -15.44 43.70 4.61
C THR A 3 -16.34 43.68 3.35
N VAL A 4 -17.40 44.47 3.33
CA VAL A 4 -18.39 44.59 2.25
C VAL A 4 -17.97 45.65 1.19
N VAL A 5 -16.68 45.82 0.90
CA VAL A 5 -16.22 47.05 0.20
C VAL A 5 -15.82 46.86 -1.26
N GLU A 6 -15.82 45.64 -1.88
CA GLU A 6 -15.17 45.49 -3.20
C GLU A 6 -16.07 45.31 -4.43
N PHE A 7 -17.37 45.07 -4.30
CA PHE A 7 -18.22 44.64 -5.42
C PHE A 7 -18.61 45.72 -6.45
N PRO A 8 -18.93 46.97 -6.09
CA PRO A 8 -19.26 48.00 -7.07
C PRO A 8 -18.10 48.33 -8.05
N ASN A 9 -16.85 48.27 -7.52
CA ASN A 9 -15.64 48.56 -8.29
C ASN A 9 -15.30 47.44 -9.28
N THR A 10 -15.70 46.19 -8.97
CA THR A 10 -15.41 45.04 -9.84
C THR A 10 -16.27 45.04 -11.12
N LEU A 11 -17.56 45.32 -11.03
CA LEU A 11 -18.42 45.41 -12.21
C LEU A 11 -18.03 46.54 -13.15
N ALA A 12 -17.70 47.71 -12.62
CA ALA A 12 -17.27 48.82 -13.45
C ALA A 12 -15.97 48.53 -14.21
N LYS A 13 -15.05 47.72 -13.64
CA LYS A 13 -13.88 47.20 -14.34
C LYS A 13 -14.26 46.19 -15.41
N LYS A 14 -15.22 45.31 -15.14
CA LYS A 14 -15.70 44.28 -16.07
C LYS A 14 -16.45 44.89 -17.26
N GLU A 15 -17.24 45.93 -17.04
CA GLU A 15 -17.90 46.66 -18.13
C GLU A 15 -16.91 47.22 -19.18
N LYS A 16 -15.73 47.67 -18.75
CA LYS A 16 -14.69 48.12 -19.64
C LYS A 16 -14.17 47.03 -20.60
N LEU A 17 -14.22 45.77 -20.21
CA LEU A 17 -13.81 44.64 -21.06
C LEU A 17 -14.80 44.38 -22.19
N LEU A 18 -16.02 44.85 -22.10
CA LEU A 18 -17.03 44.74 -23.13
C LEU A 18 -17.03 45.93 -24.12
N THR A 19 -16.23 46.95 -23.87
CA THR A 19 -16.08 48.09 -24.78
C THR A 19 -15.63 47.60 -26.16
N LEU A 20 -16.30 48.04 -27.22
CA LEU A 20 -16.07 47.60 -28.62
C LEU A 20 -16.55 46.16 -28.93
N THR A 21 -17.34 45.57 -28.08
CA THR A 21 -18.01 44.28 -28.33
C THR A 21 -19.52 44.49 -28.48
N PRO A 22 -20.26 43.54 -29.07
CA PRO A 22 -21.72 43.63 -29.12
C PRO A 22 -22.42 43.27 -27.80
N TYR A 23 -21.69 43.22 -26.67
CA TYR A 23 -22.21 42.86 -25.38
C TYR A 23 -22.19 44.03 -24.40
N ALA A 24 -23.21 44.11 -23.55
CA ALA A 24 -23.32 45.15 -22.52
C ALA A 24 -23.88 44.58 -21.22
N ILE A 25 -23.55 45.24 -20.10
CA ILE A 25 -24.21 45.00 -18.81
C ILE A 25 -25.26 46.06 -18.63
N LYS A 26 -26.54 45.69 -18.69
CA LYS A 26 -27.68 46.61 -18.44
C LYS A 26 -28.53 46.11 -17.25
N ASN A 27 -28.71 46.98 -16.28
CA ASN A 27 -29.47 46.67 -15.04
C ASN A 27 -28.96 45.36 -14.37
N GLY A 28 -27.66 45.13 -14.33
CA GLY A 28 -27.04 43.94 -13.72
C GLY A 28 -27.28 42.61 -14.47
N ALA A 29 -27.63 42.67 -15.74
CA ALA A 29 -27.85 41.54 -16.62
C ALA A 29 -27.00 41.64 -17.89
N LEU A 30 -26.52 40.51 -18.41
CA LEU A 30 -25.82 40.45 -19.70
C LEU A 30 -26.81 40.54 -20.84
N CYS A 31 -26.50 41.46 -21.78
CA CYS A 31 -27.29 41.76 -22.97
C CYS A 31 -26.41 41.68 -24.22
N TYR A 32 -27.05 41.39 -25.36
CA TYR A 32 -26.47 41.47 -26.69
C TYR A 32 -27.07 42.68 -27.40
N GLU A 33 -26.23 43.54 -28.05
CA GLU A 33 -26.63 44.72 -28.79
C GLU A 33 -26.48 44.49 -30.27
N LYS A 34 -27.56 44.67 -31.02
CA LYS A 34 -27.62 44.54 -32.47
C LYS A 34 -28.07 45.85 -33.08
N VAL A 35 -27.40 46.27 -34.13
CA VAL A 35 -27.86 47.41 -34.91
C VAL A 35 -28.86 46.91 -35.95
N ASP A 36 -30.10 47.34 -35.86
CA ASP A 36 -31.14 47.08 -36.84
C ASP A 36 -31.70 48.43 -37.32
N LYS A 37 -31.61 48.71 -38.62
CA LYS A 37 -32.10 49.93 -39.27
C LYS A 37 -31.71 51.24 -38.56
N GLU A 38 -30.45 51.37 -38.16
CA GLU A 38 -29.88 52.53 -37.44
C GLU A 38 -30.23 52.63 -35.95
N GLU A 39 -31.05 51.73 -35.42
CA GLU A 39 -31.34 51.67 -34.00
C GLU A 39 -30.61 50.51 -33.30
N VAL A 40 -30.15 50.77 -32.07
CA VAL A 40 -29.51 49.72 -31.26
C VAL A 40 -30.60 48.96 -30.52
N VAL A 41 -30.87 47.72 -30.93
CA VAL A 41 -31.77 46.79 -30.26
C VAL A 41 -30.99 45.97 -29.23
N THR A 42 -31.44 46.03 -27.97
CA THR A 42 -30.82 45.31 -26.88
C THR A 42 -31.61 44.02 -26.59
N GLU A 43 -30.97 42.88 -26.77
CA GLU A 43 -31.51 41.56 -26.41
C GLU A 43 -30.92 41.07 -25.10
N ARG A 44 -31.76 40.78 -24.12
CA ARG A 44 -31.32 40.30 -22.82
C ARG A 44 -30.99 38.80 -22.89
N LEU A 45 -29.79 38.39 -22.51
CA LEU A 45 -29.32 36.99 -22.54
C LEU A 45 -29.67 36.22 -21.26
N CYS A 46 -29.60 36.89 -20.11
CA CYS A 46 -29.83 36.27 -18.79
C CYS A 46 -30.21 37.35 -17.75
N ASN A 47 -30.40 36.98 -16.48
CA ASN A 47 -30.68 37.88 -15.37
C ASN A 47 -29.50 38.03 -14.38
N PHE A 48 -28.28 37.79 -14.84
CA PHE A 48 -27.04 37.83 -14.05
C PHE A 48 -25.85 38.29 -14.89
N VAL A 49 -24.76 38.62 -14.21
CA VAL A 49 -23.44 38.78 -14.78
C VAL A 49 -22.54 37.70 -14.17
N ALA A 50 -21.73 37.05 -14.99
CA ALA A 50 -20.77 36.03 -14.54
C ALA A 50 -19.44 36.20 -15.25
N TRP A 51 -18.37 35.82 -14.60
CA TRP A 51 -17.00 35.80 -15.14
C TRP A 51 -16.17 34.70 -14.50
N GLN A 52 -15.10 34.29 -15.19
CA GLN A 52 -14.06 33.45 -14.62
C GLN A 52 -13.15 34.36 -13.77
N GLN A 53 -13.07 34.08 -12.49
CA GLN A 53 -12.21 34.83 -11.57
C GLN A 53 -10.78 34.31 -11.57
N GLU A 54 -10.64 32.99 -11.60
CA GLU A 54 -9.37 32.28 -11.58
C GLU A 54 -9.41 31.12 -12.56
N LYS A 55 -8.30 30.91 -13.26
CA LYS A 55 -7.98 29.66 -13.96
C LYS A 55 -7.00 28.89 -13.08
N ARG A 56 -7.41 27.71 -12.64
CA ARG A 56 -6.61 26.84 -11.81
C ARG A 56 -6.07 25.69 -12.65
N ILE A 57 -4.75 25.54 -12.65
CA ILE A 57 -4.06 24.43 -13.26
C ILE A 57 -3.74 23.45 -12.13
N ILE A 58 -4.46 22.31 -12.12
CA ILE A 58 -4.32 21.27 -11.11
C ILE A 58 -3.29 20.25 -11.60
N ASP A 59 -2.23 20.08 -10.83
CA ASP A 59 -1.14 19.14 -11.09
C ASP A 59 -1.12 18.07 -10.00
N ASP A 60 -1.51 16.85 -10.33
CA ASP A 60 -1.44 15.67 -9.43
C ASP A 60 -0.15 14.86 -9.61
N GLY A 61 0.77 15.35 -10.44
CA GLY A 61 2.03 14.70 -10.77
C GLY A 61 1.90 13.52 -11.74
N SER A 62 0.74 13.32 -12.39
CA SER A 62 0.57 12.30 -13.44
C SER A 62 1.18 12.69 -14.78
N GLY A 63 1.47 13.99 -14.96
CA GLY A 63 1.84 14.59 -16.25
C GLY A 63 0.65 15.14 -17.04
N GLU A 64 -0.58 14.82 -16.65
CA GLU A 64 -1.81 15.40 -17.20
C GLU A 64 -2.25 16.58 -16.32
N LEU A 65 -2.22 17.80 -16.85
CA LEU A 65 -2.70 19.00 -16.16
C LEU A 65 -4.20 19.14 -16.35
N GLN A 66 -4.93 19.25 -15.24
CA GLN A 66 -6.37 19.50 -15.27
C GLN A 66 -6.62 21.00 -15.11
N GLN A 67 -7.46 21.59 -15.97
CA GLN A 67 -7.83 22.97 -15.86
C GLN A 67 -9.21 23.10 -15.22
N GLN A 68 -9.33 24.01 -14.27
CA GLN A 68 -10.58 24.37 -13.59
C GLN A 68 -10.74 25.89 -13.60
N PHE A 69 -11.98 26.34 -13.62
CA PHE A 69 -12.33 27.76 -13.48
C PHE A 69 -13.06 27.99 -12.16
N LEU A 70 -12.66 29.02 -11.43
CA LEU A 70 -13.44 29.58 -10.35
C LEU A 70 -14.39 30.62 -10.93
N MET A 71 -15.66 30.32 -10.96
CA MET A 71 -16.70 31.17 -11.49
C MET A 71 -17.26 32.09 -10.41
N ARG A 72 -17.39 33.37 -10.72
CA ARG A 72 -18.08 34.36 -9.91
C ARG A 72 -19.24 34.98 -10.66
N GLY A 73 -20.24 35.45 -9.92
CA GLY A 73 -21.35 36.14 -10.54
C GLY A 73 -22.24 36.87 -9.53
N GLN A 74 -23.11 37.71 -10.07
CA GLN A 74 -24.14 38.38 -9.33
C GLN A 74 -25.41 38.53 -10.17
N THR A 75 -26.57 38.56 -9.51
CA THR A 75 -27.86 38.77 -10.17
C THR A 75 -28.11 40.26 -10.45
N GLU A 76 -29.09 40.54 -11.28
CA GLU A 76 -29.59 41.92 -11.59
C GLU A 76 -29.97 42.72 -10.33
N TYR A 77 -30.27 42.07 -9.20
CA TYR A 77 -30.56 42.72 -7.92
C TYR A 77 -29.34 42.92 -7.04
N ASN A 78 -28.12 42.89 -7.63
CA ASN A 78 -26.84 43.01 -6.94
C ASN A 78 -26.61 41.94 -5.85
N ARG A 79 -27.31 40.79 -5.94
CA ARG A 79 -27.07 39.67 -5.03
C ARG A 79 -25.92 38.81 -5.56
N ARG A 80 -24.89 38.65 -4.75
CA ARG A 80 -23.77 37.73 -5.07
C ARG A 80 -24.31 36.30 -5.21
N LEU A 81 -23.85 35.62 -6.27
CA LEU A 81 -23.96 34.17 -6.46
C LEU A 81 -22.80 33.47 -5.76
N SER A 82 -22.99 32.24 -5.34
CA SER A 82 -21.93 31.44 -4.72
C SER A 82 -20.76 31.26 -5.70
N ASP A 83 -19.53 31.33 -5.21
CA ASP A 83 -18.37 30.95 -6.00
C ASP A 83 -18.48 29.46 -6.38
N VAL A 84 -18.19 29.12 -7.63
CA VAL A 84 -18.34 27.76 -8.16
C VAL A 84 -17.08 27.33 -8.89
N GLU A 85 -16.57 26.17 -8.53
CA GLU A 85 -15.44 25.54 -9.22
C GLU A 85 -15.97 24.57 -10.27
N ILE A 86 -15.53 24.73 -11.51
CA ILE A 86 -15.94 23.86 -12.63
C ILE A 86 -14.72 23.39 -13.43
N PRO A 87 -14.70 22.13 -13.87
CA PRO A 87 -13.73 21.70 -14.89
C PRO A 87 -13.85 22.53 -16.16
N ALA A 88 -12.75 22.93 -16.76
CA ALA A 88 -12.76 23.73 -18.00
C ALA A 88 -13.58 23.06 -19.13
N SER A 89 -13.58 21.73 -19.20
CA SER A 89 -14.37 20.94 -20.14
C SER A 89 -15.90 21.11 -19.97
N GLN A 90 -16.37 21.53 -18.81
CA GLN A 90 -17.80 21.72 -18.51
C GLN A 90 -18.26 23.17 -18.71
N PHE A 91 -17.33 24.10 -18.95
CA PHE A 91 -17.64 25.51 -19.07
C PHE A 91 -18.55 25.78 -20.27
N ALA A 92 -18.19 25.27 -21.45
CA ALA A 92 -18.87 25.58 -22.71
C ALA A 92 -20.37 25.23 -22.74
N GLY A 93 -20.76 24.17 -22.05
CA GLY A 93 -22.17 23.71 -22.01
C GLY A 93 -23.10 24.54 -21.12
N LEU A 94 -22.57 25.43 -20.27
CA LEU A 94 -23.28 26.28 -19.31
C LEU A 94 -24.24 25.53 -18.35
N ALA A 95 -24.20 24.19 -18.34
CA ALA A 95 -25.04 23.37 -17.43
C ALA A 95 -24.71 23.62 -15.96
N TRP A 96 -23.47 24.03 -15.68
CA TRP A 96 -23.00 24.39 -14.34
C TRP A 96 -23.77 25.56 -13.72
N ILE A 97 -24.30 26.51 -14.53
CA ILE A 97 -25.13 27.62 -14.07
C ILE A 97 -26.42 27.08 -13.44
N THR A 98 -27.11 26.18 -14.14
CA THR A 98 -28.34 25.58 -13.65
C THR A 98 -28.07 24.68 -12.44
N ALA A 99 -26.99 23.93 -12.45
CA ALA A 99 -26.64 23.00 -11.37
C ALA A 99 -26.32 23.72 -10.04
N ASN A 100 -25.67 24.89 -10.10
CA ASN A 100 -25.15 25.56 -8.91
C ASN A 100 -25.93 26.84 -8.52
N TRP A 101 -26.51 27.57 -9.47
CA TRP A 101 -27.12 28.89 -9.23
C TRP A 101 -28.64 28.93 -9.40
N SER A 102 -29.27 27.85 -9.88
CA SER A 102 -30.72 27.76 -9.99
C SER A 102 -31.39 27.82 -8.60
N PRO A 103 -32.56 28.48 -8.44
CA PRO A 103 -33.32 29.20 -9.48
C PRO A 103 -32.96 30.69 -9.62
N ARG A 104 -31.86 31.15 -9.02
CA ARG A 104 -31.51 32.59 -9.00
C ARG A 104 -30.92 33.07 -10.32
N ALA A 105 -30.18 32.22 -11.03
CA ALA A 105 -29.59 32.54 -12.34
C ALA A 105 -30.41 31.86 -13.44
N ILE A 106 -30.98 32.66 -14.34
CA ILE A 106 -31.85 32.22 -15.43
C ILE A 106 -31.25 32.64 -16.75
N ILE A 107 -30.99 31.67 -17.65
CA ILE A 107 -30.64 31.91 -19.04
C ILE A 107 -31.92 32.01 -19.85
N ARG A 108 -32.11 33.08 -20.63
CA ARG A 108 -33.27 33.22 -21.48
C ARG A 108 -33.28 32.19 -22.59
N ALA A 109 -34.47 31.65 -22.89
CA ALA A 109 -34.64 30.78 -24.04
C ALA A 109 -34.45 31.59 -25.33
N GLY A 110 -33.76 31.05 -26.31
CA GLY A 110 -33.55 31.68 -27.59
C GLY A 110 -32.47 30.93 -28.42
N TYR A 111 -32.59 31.05 -29.73
CA TYR A 111 -31.57 30.55 -30.66
C TYR A 111 -30.28 31.37 -30.46
N LYS A 112 -29.14 30.69 -30.31
CA LYS A 112 -27.81 31.28 -30.04
C LYS A 112 -27.63 31.93 -28.66
N ASN A 113 -28.64 32.06 -27.81
CA ASN A 113 -28.51 32.73 -26.50
C ASN A 113 -27.41 32.10 -25.61
N LYS A 114 -27.26 30.80 -25.64
CA LYS A 114 -26.20 30.11 -24.85
C LYS A 114 -24.82 30.41 -25.39
N ASP A 115 -24.64 30.45 -26.72
CA ASP A 115 -23.35 30.74 -27.33
C ASP A 115 -22.94 32.18 -27.10
N GLN A 116 -23.88 33.12 -27.24
CA GLN A 116 -23.66 34.52 -26.94
C GLN A 116 -23.38 34.78 -25.46
N LEU A 117 -24.09 34.09 -24.56
CA LEU A 117 -23.82 34.19 -23.12
C LEU A 117 -22.43 33.66 -22.78
N ARG A 118 -22.03 32.51 -23.36
CA ARG A 118 -20.69 31.97 -23.18
C ARG A 118 -19.62 32.98 -23.63
N GLU A 119 -19.74 33.52 -24.83
CA GLU A 119 -18.81 34.50 -25.37
C GLU A 119 -18.74 35.76 -24.49
N ALA A 120 -19.87 36.27 -24.01
CA ALA A 120 -19.90 37.39 -23.09
C ALA A 120 -19.18 37.11 -21.78
N ILE A 121 -19.33 35.89 -21.21
CA ILE A 121 -18.63 35.47 -20.00
C ILE A 121 -17.12 35.36 -20.27
N GLU A 122 -16.70 34.82 -21.42
CA GLU A 122 -15.29 34.71 -21.80
C GLU A 122 -14.66 36.10 -21.95
N LEU A 123 -15.35 37.05 -22.57
CA LEU A 123 -14.89 38.43 -22.70
C LEU A 123 -14.73 39.15 -21.37
N LEU A 124 -15.64 38.91 -20.42
CA LEU A 124 -15.55 39.41 -19.05
C LEU A 124 -14.43 38.76 -18.22
N SER A 125 -13.83 37.69 -18.74
CA SER A 125 -12.85 36.89 -18.03
C SER A 125 -11.41 37.10 -18.49
N GLN A 126 -11.14 38.09 -19.37
CA GLN A 126 -9.81 38.32 -19.95
C GLN A 126 -8.74 38.75 -18.92
N ASP A 127 -9.16 39.27 -17.75
CA ASP A 127 -8.30 39.67 -16.64
C ASP A 127 -8.20 38.62 -15.54
N LEU A 128 -8.51 37.36 -15.86
CA LEU A 128 -8.48 36.27 -14.87
C LEU A 128 -7.05 36.01 -14.32
N THR A 129 -6.97 35.59 -13.08
CA THR A 129 -5.71 35.17 -12.46
C THR A 129 -5.45 33.69 -12.76
N GLU A 130 -4.26 33.35 -13.19
CA GLU A 130 -3.85 31.96 -13.36
C GLU A 130 -3.10 31.50 -12.10
N ARG A 131 -3.50 30.34 -11.53
CA ARG A 131 -2.87 29.72 -10.34
C ARG A 131 -2.53 28.28 -10.64
N HIS A 132 -1.34 27.88 -10.25
CA HIS A 132 -0.86 26.50 -10.34
C HIS A 132 -1.01 25.85 -8.96
N ILE A 133 -1.77 24.77 -8.89
CA ILE A 133 -2.10 24.08 -7.63
C ILE A 133 -1.61 22.63 -7.72
N TYR A 134 -0.72 22.25 -6.81
CA TYR A 134 -0.25 20.88 -6.69
C TYR A 134 -1.13 20.10 -5.72
N THR A 135 -1.50 18.86 -6.08
CA THR A 135 -2.40 18.04 -5.26
C THR A 135 -1.74 16.76 -4.74
N HIS A 136 -0.43 16.69 -4.77
CA HIS A 136 0.36 15.55 -4.27
C HIS A 136 1.52 16.05 -3.39
N THR A 137 2.10 15.14 -2.62
CA THR A 137 3.32 15.38 -1.83
C THR A 137 4.58 14.99 -2.60
N GLY A 138 5.75 15.24 -2.00
CA GLY A 138 7.03 14.72 -2.48
C GLY A 138 7.74 15.57 -3.52
N TRP A 139 8.80 15.02 -4.09
CA TRP A 139 9.69 15.73 -5.00
C TRP A 139 9.02 16.17 -6.30
N ARG A 140 9.27 17.42 -6.68
CA ARG A 140 8.82 18.02 -7.94
C ARG A 140 9.89 18.97 -8.46
N GLN A 141 10.06 19.03 -9.79
CA GLN A 141 10.80 20.11 -10.42
C GLN A 141 9.83 21.22 -10.82
N ILE A 142 10.10 22.43 -10.33
CA ILE A 142 9.36 23.65 -10.66
C ILE A 142 10.38 24.63 -11.25
N ASN A 143 10.17 25.08 -12.48
CA ASN A 143 11.09 25.95 -13.21
C ASN A 143 12.55 25.42 -13.26
N GLY A 144 12.70 24.08 -13.33
CA GLY A 144 14.00 23.41 -13.36
C GLY A 144 14.67 23.20 -11.97
N GLN A 145 14.07 23.69 -10.88
CA GLN A 145 14.59 23.56 -9.53
C GLN A 145 13.82 22.46 -8.77
N TRP A 146 14.56 21.58 -8.09
CA TRP A 146 13.97 20.57 -7.22
C TRP A 146 13.40 21.16 -5.95
N CYS A 147 12.21 20.72 -5.58
CA CYS A 147 11.58 21.03 -4.30
C CYS A 147 10.79 19.83 -3.79
N PHE A 148 10.44 19.83 -2.50
CA PHE A 148 9.62 18.80 -1.87
C PHE A 148 8.28 19.39 -1.43
N LEU A 149 7.18 18.93 -2.04
CA LEU A 149 5.82 19.40 -1.78
C LEU A 149 5.24 18.79 -0.51
N HIS A 150 4.56 19.59 0.29
CA HIS A 150 3.80 19.19 1.47
C HIS A 150 2.58 20.09 1.66
N GLY A 151 1.66 19.77 2.56
CA GLY A 151 0.40 20.51 2.75
C GLY A 151 0.54 21.98 3.15
N GLY A 152 1.73 22.42 3.55
CA GLY A 152 2.05 23.82 3.86
C GLY A 152 2.79 24.56 2.73
N GLY A 153 3.05 23.91 1.59
CA GLY A 153 3.80 24.50 0.47
C GLY A 153 4.95 23.61 -0.02
N ALA A 154 6.14 24.14 -0.20
CA ALA A 154 7.31 23.42 -0.69
C ALA A 154 8.56 23.73 0.15
N VAL A 155 9.43 22.73 0.33
CA VAL A 155 10.80 22.90 0.84
C VAL A 155 11.75 23.00 -0.35
N GLY A 156 12.65 23.99 -0.34
CA GLY A 156 13.67 24.19 -1.39
C GLY A 156 13.32 25.23 -2.45
N LEU A 157 12.29 26.02 -2.24
CA LEU A 157 11.96 27.20 -3.06
C LEU A 157 11.72 28.42 -2.18
N ASP A 158 12.16 29.58 -2.65
CA ASP A 158 11.91 30.87 -1.99
C ASP A 158 10.51 31.40 -2.30
N GLU A 159 9.99 31.08 -3.50
CA GLU A 159 8.64 31.50 -3.92
C GLU A 159 7.58 30.58 -3.31
N PRO A 160 6.46 31.13 -2.82
CA PRO A 160 5.38 30.31 -2.24
C PRO A 160 4.71 29.45 -3.32
N VAL A 161 4.59 28.18 -3.05
CA VAL A 161 3.91 27.18 -3.88
C VAL A 161 2.60 26.79 -3.25
N GLU A 162 1.54 26.77 -4.06
CA GLU A 162 0.22 26.36 -3.59
C GLU A 162 0.05 24.86 -3.69
N VAL A 163 -0.18 24.22 -2.53
CA VAL A 163 -0.43 22.80 -2.42
C VAL A 163 -1.79 22.57 -1.74
N MET A 164 -2.70 21.89 -2.45
CA MET A 164 -4.02 21.52 -1.94
C MET A 164 -4.14 20.00 -1.91
N LEU A 165 -3.80 19.41 -0.79
CA LEU A 165 -3.87 17.95 -0.61
C LEU A 165 -5.30 17.50 -0.32
N ALA A 166 -5.60 16.22 -0.64
CA ALA A 166 -6.81 15.56 -0.17
C ALA A 166 -6.87 15.57 1.37
N GLU A 167 -8.07 15.48 1.95
CA GLU A 167 -8.30 15.60 3.39
C GLU A 167 -7.41 14.62 4.18
N GLU A 168 -7.28 13.38 3.70
CA GLU A 168 -6.50 12.33 4.31
C GLU A 168 -4.99 12.65 4.34
N LEU A 169 -4.51 13.46 3.40
CA LEU A 169 -3.11 13.90 3.31
C LEU A 169 -2.88 15.32 3.86
N SER A 170 -3.92 16.01 4.28
CA SER A 170 -3.84 17.42 4.73
C SER A 170 -2.92 17.65 5.92
N ARG A 171 -2.64 16.60 6.70
CA ARG A 171 -1.76 16.64 7.88
C ARG A 171 -0.28 16.49 7.58
N TYR A 172 0.09 16.14 6.36
CA TYR A 172 1.49 16.09 5.93
C TYR A 172 2.00 17.51 5.72
N ILE A 173 2.35 18.17 6.81
CA ILE A 173 2.80 19.56 6.84
C ILE A 173 4.15 19.61 7.55
N LEU A 174 5.17 20.03 6.82
CA LEU A 174 6.48 20.34 7.40
C LEU A 174 6.49 21.79 7.90
N PRO A 175 7.15 22.06 9.03
CA PRO A 175 7.24 23.40 9.58
C PRO A 175 8.10 24.33 8.72
N GLY A 176 8.14 25.61 9.03
CA GLY A 176 9.16 26.54 8.58
C GLY A 176 10.55 26.19 9.14
N GLU A 177 11.53 27.02 8.86
CA GLU A 177 12.87 26.89 9.44
C GLU A 177 12.79 26.88 10.97
N THR A 178 13.68 26.14 11.62
CA THR A 178 13.75 26.07 13.06
C THR A 178 15.09 26.64 13.57
N GLU A 179 15.03 27.38 14.67
CA GLU A 179 16.22 27.95 15.30
C GLU A 179 16.99 26.90 16.11
N ASP A 180 16.29 25.88 16.67
CA ASP A 180 16.90 24.82 17.47
C ASP A 180 16.68 23.45 16.79
N ILE A 181 17.54 23.17 15.82
CA ILE A 181 17.52 21.90 15.11
C ILE A 181 18.10 20.75 15.95
N ASP A 182 19.05 21.05 16.86
CA ASP A 182 19.74 20.01 17.62
C ASP A 182 18.79 19.25 18.55
N GLU A 183 17.85 19.96 19.21
CA GLU A 183 16.82 19.31 20.03
C GLU A 183 15.94 18.39 19.16
N ALA A 184 15.55 18.84 17.97
CA ALA A 184 14.72 18.05 17.06
C ALA A 184 15.46 16.78 16.56
N LEU A 185 16.75 16.89 16.24
CA LEU A 185 17.59 15.76 15.86
C LEU A 185 17.69 14.74 17.00
N GLN A 186 17.97 15.18 18.22
CA GLN A 186 18.07 14.31 19.39
C GLN A 186 16.72 13.65 19.71
N ALA A 187 15.61 14.39 19.62
CA ALA A 187 14.27 13.83 19.81
C ALA A 187 13.97 12.72 18.78
N SER A 188 14.31 12.94 17.52
CA SER A 188 14.15 11.91 16.47
C SER A 188 15.00 10.67 16.74
N LEU A 189 16.26 10.81 17.18
CA LEU A 189 17.13 9.68 17.52
C LEU A 189 16.58 8.87 18.71
N ARG A 190 15.98 9.52 19.72
CA ARG A 190 15.35 8.82 20.85
C ARG A 190 14.20 7.90 20.44
N THR A 191 13.64 8.05 19.25
CA THR A 191 12.64 7.10 18.73
C THR A 191 13.22 5.69 18.50
N LEU A 192 14.54 5.55 18.38
CA LEU A 192 15.21 4.25 18.29
C LEU A 192 15.16 3.47 19.62
N ASP A 193 15.02 4.16 20.75
CA ASP A 193 15.08 3.59 22.10
C ASP A 193 13.70 3.27 22.70
N ILE A 194 12.60 3.49 21.97
CA ILE A 194 11.23 3.25 22.48
C ILE A 194 10.86 1.78 22.59
N GLY A 195 11.69 0.88 22.09
CA GLY A 195 11.42 -0.56 22.11
C GLY A 195 12.59 -1.36 21.59
N LYS A 196 12.30 -2.59 21.21
CA LYS A 196 13.30 -3.50 20.62
C LYS A 196 13.76 -2.97 19.25
N ASN A 197 15.04 -3.15 18.95
CA ASN A 197 15.64 -2.66 17.70
C ASN A 197 15.05 -3.35 16.46
N GLU A 198 14.54 -4.57 16.57
CA GLU A 198 13.84 -5.29 15.49
C GLU A 198 12.53 -4.58 15.10
N VAL A 199 12.00 -3.71 15.96
CA VAL A 199 10.81 -2.91 15.71
C VAL A 199 11.19 -1.48 15.30
N THR A 200 12.06 -0.83 16.06
CA THR A 200 12.34 0.60 15.90
C THR A 200 13.23 0.91 14.70
N TYR A 201 14.25 0.09 14.43
CA TYR A 201 15.18 0.31 13.32
C TYR A 201 14.50 0.22 11.94
N PRO A 202 13.66 -0.79 11.63
CA PRO A 202 12.96 -0.83 10.35
C PRO A 202 12.00 0.35 10.16
N LEU A 203 11.31 0.78 11.21
CA LEU A 203 10.41 1.92 11.18
C LEU A 203 11.14 3.22 10.92
N PHE A 204 12.24 3.46 11.65
CA PHE A 204 13.12 4.60 11.42
C PHE A 204 13.66 4.61 9.99
N ALA A 205 14.19 3.47 9.55
CA ALA A 205 14.70 3.31 8.19
C ALA A 205 13.64 3.64 7.12
N VAL A 206 12.43 3.10 7.25
CA VAL A 206 11.32 3.31 6.31
C VAL A 206 10.87 4.77 6.27
N THR A 207 10.88 5.46 7.41
CA THR A 207 10.54 6.88 7.52
C THR A 207 11.43 7.74 6.61
N PHE A 208 12.74 7.56 6.67
CA PHE A 208 13.68 8.30 5.83
C PHE A 208 13.80 7.72 4.41
N ARG A 209 13.63 6.39 4.26
CA ARG A 209 13.64 5.72 2.94
C ARG A 209 12.52 6.22 2.02
N ALA A 210 11.37 6.54 2.56
CA ALA A 210 10.23 7.01 1.79
C ALA A 210 10.55 8.29 1.00
N VAL A 211 11.32 9.21 1.60
CA VAL A 211 11.67 10.51 0.99
C VAL A 211 12.48 10.36 -0.30
N ILE A 212 13.27 9.30 -0.45
CA ILE A 212 14.11 9.11 -1.64
C ILE A 212 13.45 8.25 -2.73
N ALA A 213 12.12 8.02 -2.63
CA ALA A 213 11.40 7.13 -3.56
C ALA A 213 11.38 7.65 -5.01
N GLU A 214 11.41 8.97 -5.25
CA GLU A 214 11.54 9.56 -6.58
C GLU A 214 12.84 9.13 -7.29
N PHE A 215 13.92 9.05 -6.54
CA PHE A 215 15.25 8.73 -7.07
C PHE A 215 15.52 7.23 -7.15
N LEU A 216 14.99 6.47 -6.18
CA LEU A 216 15.05 5.00 -6.15
C LEU A 216 13.78 4.45 -5.51
N TYR A 217 12.89 3.88 -6.31
CA TYR A 217 11.60 3.41 -5.84
C TYR A 217 11.73 2.20 -4.89
N PRO A 218 11.03 2.20 -3.72
CA PRO A 218 10.96 1.04 -2.84
C PRO A 218 9.91 0.05 -3.36
N ASP A 219 10.30 -1.20 -3.57
CA ASP A 219 9.45 -2.26 -4.12
C ASP A 219 8.89 -3.22 -3.05
N PHE A 220 8.72 -2.73 -1.84
CA PHE A 220 8.20 -3.48 -0.69
C PHE A 220 7.22 -2.66 0.14
N THR A 221 6.49 -3.35 1.01
CA THR A 221 5.61 -2.79 2.04
C THR A 221 6.11 -3.20 3.42
N LEU A 222 6.04 -2.33 4.42
CA LEU A 222 6.27 -2.71 5.81
C LEU A 222 4.96 -3.14 6.45
N PHE A 223 4.92 -4.31 7.09
CA PHE A 223 3.71 -4.84 7.73
C PHE A 223 3.92 -5.06 9.23
N LEU A 224 3.28 -4.24 10.06
CA LEU A 224 3.34 -4.32 11.52
C LEU A 224 2.20 -5.20 12.01
N TRP A 225 2.51 -6.37 12.59
CA TRP A 225 1.48 -7.32 12.95
C TRP A 225 1.65 -7.87 14.38
N GLY A 226 0.56 -8.36 14.95
CA GLY A 226 0.54 -8.95 16.28
C GLY A 226 -0.77 -8.66 17.02
N PRO A 227 -0.96 -9.19 18.23
CA PRO A 227 -2.21 -9.05 18.98
C PRO A 227 -2.62 -7.60 19.23
N THR A 228 -3.91 -7.37 19.43
CA THR A 228 -4.47 -6.07 19.84
C THR A 228 -3.80 -5.56 21.11
N GLY A 229 -3.67 -4.23 21.25
CA GLY A 229 -3.09 -3.59 22.44
C GLY A 229 -1.56 -3.65 22.55
N LYS A 230 -0.85 -3.97 21.46
CA LYS A 230 0.63 -4.01 21.42
C LYS A 230 1.27 -2.77 20.74
N PHE A 231 0.58 -1.63 20.75
CA PHE A 231 1.06 -0.31 20.28
C PHE A 231 1.37 -0.18 18.79
N LYS A 232 0.98 -1.12 17.91
CA LYS A 232 1.27 -1.08 16.47
C LYS A 232 0.89 0.26 15.82
N SER A 233 -0.38 0.64 15.89
CA SER A 233 -0.90 1.89 15.30
C SER A 233 -0.32 3.12 15.98
N THR A 234 -0.03 3.05 17.29
CA THR A 234 0.57 4.15 18.06
C THR A 234 1.99 4.42 17.60
N VAL A 235 2.79 3.37 17.43
CA VAL A 235 4.17 3.47 16.95
C VAL A 235 4.19 3.89 15.48
N ALA A 236 3.31 3.35 14.64
CA ALA A 236 3.17 3.81 13.26
C ALA A 236 2.85 5.32 13.17
N ALA A 237 1.93 5.82 13.99
CA ALA A 237 1.60 7.24 14.08
C ALA A 237 2.80 8.08 14.57
N LEU A 238 3.57 7.57 15.54
CA LEU A 238 4.77 8.26 16.05
C LEU A 238 5.81 8.47 14.95
N PHE A 239 6.16 7.41 14.21
CA PHE A 239 7.13 7.52 13.12
C PHE A 239 6.59 8.36 11.95
N LEU A 240 5.29 8.27 11.66
CA LEU A 240 4.63 9.13 10.67
C LEU A 240 4.68 10.61 11.07
N SER A 241 4.78 10.90 12.37
CA SER A 241 4.86 12.27 12.88
C SER A 241 6.12 13.04 12.45
N HIS A 242 7.08 12.39 11.79
CA HIS A 242 8.16 13.09 11.08
C HIS A 242 7.65 13.91 9.88
N PHE A 243 6.46 13.64 9.37
CA PHE A 243 5.86 14.35 8.24
C PHE A 243 4.74 15.31 8.61
N GLY A 244 4.44 15.47 9.90
CA GLY A 244 3.37 16.35 10.39
C GLY A 244 2.81 15.89 11.72
N LYS A 245 1.57 16.27 12.03
CA LYS A 245 0.95 15.94 13.32
C LYS A 245 0.01 14.74 13.17
N PHE A 246 0.40 13.57 13.66
CA PHE A 246 -0.37 12.35 13.59
C PHE A 246 -0.63 11.71 14.96
N THR A 247 -1.79 11.08 15.08
CA THR A 247 -2.20 10.21 16.20
C THR A 247 -2.88 8.97 15.61
N THR A 248 -3.19 7.98 16.43
CA THR A 248 -3.93 6.79 15.98
C THR A 248 -5.29 7.11 15.36
N GLN A 249 -5.92 8.23 15.75
CA GLN A 249 -7.22 8.69 15.21
C GLN A 249 -7.09 9.49 13.91
N THR A 250 -5.90 9.86 13.52
CA THR A 250 -5.65 10.74 12.36
C THR A 250 -4.73 10.09 11.31
N LEU A 251 -4.62 8.78 11.36
CA LEU A 251 -3.90 8.02 10.32
C LEU A 251 -4.56 8.19 8.96
N PRO A 252 -3.78 8.28 7.86
CA PRO A 252 -4.28 8.73 6.57
C PRO A 252 -5.22 7.75 5.88
N ALA A 253 -5.13 6.46 6.18
CA ALA A 253 -5.93 5.44 5.52
C ALA A 253 -6.31 4.28 6.45
N GLY A 254 -7.44 3.64 6.14
CA GLY A 254 -7.90 2.42 6.77
C GLY A 254 -8.58 1.50 5.75
N TRP A 255 -8.86 0.28 6.14
CA TRP A 255 -9.40 -0.74 5.23
C TRP A 255 -10.87 -0.54 4.88
N THR A 256 -11.58 0.38 5.53
CA THR A 256 -12.95 0.79 5.18
C THR A 256 -13.01 1.58 3.87
N SER A 257 -11.93 2.24 3.45
CA SER A 257 -11.83 2.98 2.19
C SER A 257 -12.10 2.07 0.99
N SER A 258 -12.66 2.61 -0.10
CA SER A 258 -12.79 1.83 -1.34
C SER A 258 -11.42 1.53 -1.98
N ASP A 259 -11.34 0.48 -2.81
CA ASP A 259 -10.10 0.13 -3.52
C ASP A 259 -9.57 1.31 -4.36
N ASN A 260 -10.49 2.01 -5.04
CA ASN A 260 -10.14 3.14 -5.89
C ASN A 260 -9.64 4.36 -5.10
N ALA A 261 -10.24 4.62 -3.92
CA ALA A 261 -9.81 5.69 -3.04
C ALA A 261 -8.40 5.41 -2.51
N LEU A 262 -8.14 4.17 -2.08
CA LEU A 262 -6.83 3.76 -1.57
C LEU A 262 -5.74 3.81 -2.66
N GLU A 263 -6.05 3.38 -3.91
CA GLU A 263 -5.13 3.50 -5.05
C GLU A 263 -4.80 4.97 -5.35
N LYS A 264 -5.81 5.85 -5.39
CA LYS A 264 -5.62 7.28 -5.62
C LYS A 264 -4.79 7.90 -4.50
N LEU A 265 -5.08 7.54 -3.25
CA LEU A 265 -4.34 8.04 -2.09
C LEU A 265 -2.87 7.61 -2.13
N ALA A 266 -2.59 6.34 -2.42
CA ALA A 266 -1.22 5.83 -2.58
C ALA A 266 -0.46 6.49 -3.75
N PHE A 267 -1.16 6.98 -4.75
CA PHE A 267 -0.57 7.76 -5.85
C PHE A 267 -0.26 9.20 -5.42
N LEU A 268 -1.18 9.86 -4.70
CA LEU A 268 -1.01 11.26 -4.28
C LEU A 268 -0.01 11.40 -3.11
N ALA A 269 0.11 10.39 -2.26
CA ALA A 269 1.08 10.31 -1.16
C ALA A 269 2.51 10.00 -1.67
N LYS A 270 3.00 10.83 -2.59
CA LYS A 270 4.29 10.63 -3.25
C LYS A 270 5.45 10.92 -2.29
N ASP A 271 6.46 10.05 -2.27
CA ASP A 271 7.72 10.17 -1.52
C ASP A 271 7.55 10.34 0.00
N ILE A 272 6.46 9.80 0.54
CA ILE A 272 6.16 9.76 1.97
C ILE A 272 5.68 8.36 2.39
N PRO A 273 5.76 7.99 3.68
CA PRO A 273 5.09 6.80 4.19
C PRO A 273 3.57 6.98 4.14
N LEU A 274 2.85 5.96 3.68
CA LEU A 274 1.39 5.90 3.76
C LEU A 274 1.00 4.77 4.71
N VAL A 275 0.45 5.11 5.88
CA VAL A 275 -0.06 4.14 6.85
C VAL A 275 -1.48 3.75 6.47
N VAL A 276 -1.72 2.44 6.34
CA VAL A 276 -3.05 1.83 6.20
C VAL A 276 -3.31 1.00 7.45
N ASP A 277 -4.20 1.49 8.30
CA ASP A 277 -4.37 0.98 9.66
C ASP A 277 -5.45 -0.09 9.76
N ASP A 278 -5.28 -0.98 10.75
CA ASP A 278 -6.27 -1.93 11.27
C ASP A 278 -6.66 -3.05 10.29
N PHE A 279 -5.67 -3.79 9.78
CA PHE A 279 -5.94 -5.07 9.09
C PHE A 279 -6.31 -6.13 10.14
N ALA A 280 -7.61 -6.22 10.45
CA ALA A 280 -8.16 -7.14 11.44
C ALA A 280 -9.13 -8.15 10.78
N PRO A 281 -9.14 -9.42 11.24
CA PRO A 281 -10.04 -10.42 10.70
C PRO A 281 -11.50 -10.09 10.98
N GLU A 282 -12.34 -10.25 9.98
CA GLU A 282 -13.78 -10.06 10.06
C GLU A 282 -14.47 -11.39 10.44
N LYS A 283 -15.59 -11.31 11.17
CA LYS A 283 -16.39 -12.50 11.52
C LYS A 283 -17.03 -13.13 10.30
N ASP A 284 -17.43 -12.33 9.31
CA ASP A 284 -17.99 -12.79 8.06
C ASP A 284 -16.89 -13.22 7.10
N GLN A 285 -16.94 -14.46 6.62
CA GLN A 285 -15.93 -15.01 5.69
C GLN A 285 -15.89 -14.25 4.35
N GLY A 286 -17.02 -13.72 3.88
CA GLY A 286 -17.09 -12.95 2.64
C GLY A 286 -16.38 -11.60 2.77
N MET A 287 -16.57 -10.93 3.91
CA MET A 287 -15.91 -9.67 4.25
C MET A 287 -14.41 -9.90 4.43
N ASN A 288 -14.02 -10.97 5.13
CA ASN A 288 -12.61 -11.33 5.31
C ASN A 288 -11.89 -11.56 3.97
N ARG A 289 -12.50 -12.33 3.05
CA ARG A 289 -11.96 -12.54 1.70
C ARG A 289 -11.86 -11.25 0.88
N ARG A 290 -12.75 -10.27 1.11
CA ARG A 290 -12.66 -8.94 0.46
C ARG A 290 -11.49 -8.14 1.04
N LEU A 291 -11.34 -8.13 2.36
CA LEU A 291 -10.25 -7.47 3.06
C LEU A 291 -8.89 -8.01 2.59
N GLU A 292 -8.72 -9.32 2.57
CA GLU A 292 -7.50 -9.98 2.09
C GLU A 292 -7.19 -9.68 0.63
N ARG A 293 -8.20 -9.70 -0.25
CA ARG A 293 -8.01 -9.32 -1.66
C ARG A 293 -7.55 -7.88 -1.80
N LYS A 294 -8.09 -6.95 -1.00
CA LYS A 294 -7.70 -5.55 -0.98
C LYS A 294 -6.25 -5.39 -0.53
N ALA A 295 -5.84 -6.04 0.57
CA ALA A 295 -4.48 -6.00 1.07
C ALA A 295 -3.48 -6.59 0.06
N ASN A 296 -3.77 -7.78 -0.45
CA ASN A 296 -2.96 -8.45 -1.46
C ASN A 296 -2.79 -7.59 -2.73
N ARG A 297 -3.83 -6.86 -3.10
CA ARG A 297 -3.80 -5.94 -4.24
C ARG A 297 -2.91 -4.74 -3.96
N LEU A 298 -3.07 -4.05 -2.82
CA LEU A 298 -2.24 -2.91 -2.44
C LEU A 298 -0.76 -3.30 -2.42
N ILE A 299 -0.41 -4.39 -1.72
CA ILE A 299 0.97 -4.90 -1.63
C ILE A 299 1.53 -5.18 -3.03
N ARG A 300 0.74 -5.85 -3.90
CA ARG A 300 1.19 -6.19 -5.26
C ARG A 300 1.38 -4.96 -6.14
N THR A 301 0.43 -4.00 -6.11
CA THR A 301 0.50 -2.80 -6.96
C THR A 301 1.64 -1.88 -6.53
N THR A 302 1.87 -1.75 -5.22
CA THR A 302 3.02 -1.02 -4.67
C THR A 302 4.33 -1.66 -5.14
N ALA A 303 4.53 -2.95 -4.90
CA ALA A 303 5.79 -3.62 -5.23
C ALA A 303 6.08 -3.74 -6.75
N ASN A 304 5.05 -3.80 -7.59
CA ASN A 304 5.20 -3.93 -9.04
C ASN A 304 5.16 -2.59 -9.77
N ARG A 305 4.89 -1.48 -9.11
CA ARG A 305 4.63 -0.16 -9.73
C ARG A 305 3.60 -0.24 -10.85
N THR A 306 2.49 -0.90 -10.59
CA THR A 306 1.41 -1.06 -11.58
C THR A 306 0.15 -0.38 -11.11
N GLY A 307 -0.44 0.45 -11.95
CA GLY A 307 -1.76 1.03 -11.76
C GLY A 307 -2.81 0.27 -12.56
N ARG A 308 -4.07 0.33 -12.14
CA ARG A 308 -5.18 -0.22 -12.89
C ARG A 308 -5.61 0.76 -13.98
N ALA A 309 -5.36 0.43 -15.24
CA ALA A 309 -5.92 1.17 -16.38
C ALA A 309 -7.45 1.17 -16.31
N ARG A 310 -8.07 2.30 -16.65
CA ARG A 310 -9.51 2.50 -16.71
C ARG A 310 -9.90 2.97 -18.11
N LEU A 311 -11.09 2.61 -18.56
CA LEU A 311 -11.65 3.11 -19.82
C LEU A 311 -12.49 4.35 -19.52
N ARG A 312 -12.34 5.39 -20.34
CA ARG A 312 -13.27 6.51 -20.43
C ARG A 312 -14.52 6.08 -21.19
N SER A 313 -15.58 6.89 -21.13
CA SER A 313 -16.79 6.65 -21.91
C SER A 313 -16.57 6.63 -23.43
N ASP A 314 -15.49 7.25 -23.91
CA ASP A 314 -15.04 7.28 -25.30
C ASP A 314 -14.10 6.11 -25.67
N LEU A 315 -13.97 5.10 -24.79
CA LEU A 315 -13.09 3.94 -24.92
C LEU A 315 -11.58 4.25 -24.89
N THR A 316 -11.17 5.48 -24.61
CA THR A 316 -9.76 5.79 -24.38
C THR A 316 -9.32 5.32 -22.98
N THR A 317 -8.05 4.91 -22.86
CA THR A 317 -7.52 4.41 -21.59
C THR A 317 -7.03 5.56 -20.72
N ILE A 318 -7.49 5.61 -19.47
CA ILE A 318 -6.89 6.46 -18.44
C ILE A 318 -5.76 5.66 -17.79
N PRO A 319 -4.53 6.18 -17.71
CA PRO A 319 -3.47 5.55 -16.95
C PRO A 319 -3.94 5.28 -15.52
N GLY A 320 -3.58 4.11 -14.98
CA GLY A 320 -3.91 3.78 -13.60
C GLY A 320 -3.07 4.59 -12.62
N TYR A 321 -3.60 4.82 -11.43
CA TYR A 321 -2.83 5.38 -10.32
C TYR A 321 -1.76 4.38 -9.87
N VAL A 322 -0.51 4.64 -10.26
CA VAL A 322 0.65 3.86 -9.82
C VAL A 322 1.06 4.35 -8.44
N PRO A 323 1.10 3.50 -7.38
CA PRO A 323 1.53 3.92 -6.06
C PRO A 323 2.92 4.58 -6.09
N ARG A 324 3.07 5.69 -5.37
CA ARG A 324 4.32 6.46 -5.27
C ARG A 324 4.79 6.63 -3.83
N CYS A 325 4.03 6.09 -2.88
CA CYS A 325 4.34 6.06 -1.45
C CYS A 325 5.18 4.83 -1.08
N LEU A 326 5.76 4.83 0.12
CA LEU A 326 6.16 3.62 0.82
C LEU A 326 5.01 3.21 1.74
N SER A 327 4.35 2.09 1.43
CA SER A 327 3.20 1.63 2.22
C SER A 327 3.64 1.00 3.54
N MET A 328 2.98 1.38 4.63
CA MET A 328 3.07 0.77 5.95
C MET A 328 1.69 0.29 6.36
N ILE A 329 1.57 -0.97 6.74
CA ILE A 329 0.29 -1.58 7.13
C ILE A 329 0.38 -2.00 8.59
N THR A 330 -0.68 -1.77 9.36
CA THR A 330 -0.83 -2.36 10.69
C THR A 330 -1.93 -3.41 10.69
N GLY A 331 -1.77 -4.48 11.45
CA GLY A 331 -2.78 -5.54 11.51
C GLY A 331 -2.64 -6.48 12.69
N GLU A 332 -3.69 -7.24 12.97
CA GLU A 332 -3.66 -8.27 14.01
C GLU A 332 -2.99 -9.55 13.51
N GLN A 333 -3.09 -9.83 12.24
CA GLN A 333 -2.50 -10.99 11.56
C GLN A 333 -1.94 -10.60 10.20
N LEU A 334 -1.11 -11.47 9.63
CA LEU A 334 -0.66 -11.33 8.25
C LEU A 334 -1.78 -11.74 7.28
N PRO A 335 -1.86 -11.13 6.08
CA PRO A 335 -2.83 -11.53 5.08
C PRO A 335 -2.54 -12.96 4.61
N ASN A 336 -3.60 -13.77 4.49
CA ASN A 336 -3.50 -15.08 3.87
C ASN A 336 -3.21 -14.89 2.37
N SER A 337 -1.97 -15.06 1.98
CA SER A 337 -1.49 -14.72 0.65
C SER A 337 -0.51 -15.75 0.11
N ILE A 338 -0.50 -15.89 -1.22
CA ILE A 338 0.47 -16.75 -1.89
C ILE A 338 1.91 -16.24 -1.70
N GLN A 339 2.86 -17.14 -1.71
CA GLN A 339 4.29 -16.90 -1.57
C GLN A 339 4.81 -15.64 -2.32
N SER A 340 4.33 -15.43 -3.55
CA SER A 340 4.76 -14.29 -4.37
C SER A 340 4.32 -12.92 -3.82
N ILE A 341 3.30 -12.86 -2.97
CA ILE A 341 2.85 -11.64 -2.29
C ILE A 341 3.60 -11.48 -0.97
N GLN A 342 3.79 -12.57 -0.23
CA GLN A 342 4.54 -12.57 1.03
C GLN A 342 5.98 -12.08 0.86
N ALA A 343 6.60 -12.34 -0.29
CA ALA A 343 7.91 -11.80 -0.64
C ALA A 343 7.92 -10.29 -0.99
N ARG A 344 6.77 -9.60 -0.96
CA ARG A 344 6.62 -8.17 -1.27
C ARG A 344 6.40 -7.29 -0.05
N TYR A 345 6.35 -7.86 1.12
CA TYR A 345 6.32 -7.10 2.37
C TYR A 345 7.34 -7.68 3.35
N LEU A 346 7.81 -6.84 4.26
CA LEU A 346 8.56 -7.26 5.44
C LEU A 346 7.63 -7.19 6.65
N ALA A 347 7.47 -8.31 7.35
CA ALA A 347 6.63 -8.42 8.52
C ALA A 347 7.44 -8.10 9.79
N ILE A 348 6.95 -7.15 10.58
CA ILE A 348 7.49 -6.81 11.90
C ILE A 348 6.49 -7.26 12.96
N LYS A 349 6.90 -8.20 13.79
CA LYS A 349 6.05 -8.76 14.83
C LYS A 349 6.05 -7.90 16.09
N PHE A 350 4.86 -7.57 16.59
CA PHE A 350 4.66 -6.89 17.87
C PHE A 350 4.16 -7.85 18.91
N GLU A 351 4.94 -8.04 19.96
CA GLU A 351 4.65 -8.90 21.09
C GLU A 351 4.67 -8.12 22.41
N THR A 352 4.39 -8.80 23.53
CA THR A 352 4.57 -8.20 24.84
C THR A 352 6.04 -7.85 25.04
N GLY A 353 6.33 -6.60 25.41
CA GLY A 353 7.70 -6.11 25.59
C GLY A 353 8.43 -5.70 24.30
N SER A 354 7.75 -5.69 23.13
CA SER A 354 8.32 -5.11 21.90
C SER A 354 8.49 -3.60 21.98
N VAL A 355 7.64 -2.94 22.77
CA VAL A 355 7.63 -1.48 22.96
C VAL A 355 7.55 -1.18 24.46
N ASP A 356 8.34 -0.22 24.91
CA ASP A 356 8.30 0.34 26.26
C ASP A 356 7.26 1.47 26.30
N GLY A 357 6.21 1.32 27.11
CA GLY A 357 5.11 2.28 27.17
C GLY A 357 5.50 3.66 27.70
N ASP A 358 6.43 3.73 28.65
CA ASP A 358 6.88 4.99 29.24
C ASP A 358 7.74 5.76 28.26
N LYS A 359 8.68 5.10 27.60
CA LYS A 359 9.50 5.68 26.54
C LYS A 359 8.66 6.12 25.34
N LEU A 360 7.65 5.33 24.95
CA LEU A 360 6.71 5.69 23.90
C LEU A 360 5.93 6.96 24.26
N THR A 361 5.47 7.08 25.51
CA THR A 361 4.77 8.27 25.98
C THR A 361 5.68 9.50 25.97
N ALA A 362 6.93 9.35 26.41
CA ALA A 362 7.93 10.42 26.35
C ALA A 362 8.17 10.88 24.89
N ALA A 363 8.35 9.92 23.97
CA ALA A 363 8.54 10.20 22.54
C ALA A 363 7.32 10.89 21.90
N GLN A 364 6.08 10.51 22.30
CA GLN A 364 4.87 11.20 21.85
C GLN A 364 4.80 12.66 22.29
N ASN A 365 5.28 13.00 23.48
CA ASN A 365 5.36 14.39 23.97
C ASN A 365 6.34 15.24 23.15
N GLU A 366 7.35 14.62 22.55
CA GLU A 366 8.34 15.25 21.67
C GLU A 366 7.93 15.27 20.19
N ALA A 367 6.83 14.60 19.80
CA ALA A 367 6.43 14.40 18.40
C ALA A 367 6.31 15.71 17.58
N ARG A 368 6.11 16.85 18.23
CA ARG A 368 6.10 18.17 17.59
C ARG A 368 7.45 18.54 16.95
N LEU A 369 8.54 17.93 17.40
CA LEU A 369 9.91 18.21 16.95
C LEU A 369 10.28 17.41 15.69
N TYR A 370 9.70 16.24 15.48
CA TYR A 370 10.09 15.35 14.39
C TYR A 370 9.93 15.94 12.98
N PRO A 371 8.90 16.75 12.66
CA PRO A 371 8.80 17.35 11.34
C PRO A 371 9.94 18.33 11.02
N HIS A 372 10.56 18.94 12.03
CA HIS A 372 11.75 19.79 11.85
C HIS A 372 12.95 18.97 11.40
N THR A 373 13.15 17.78 11.99
CA THR A 373 14.18 16.83 11.56
C THR A 373 13.97 16.41 10.10
N MET A 374 12.73 16.09 9.73
CA MET A 374 12.42 15.67 8.35
C MET A 374 12.64 16.81 7.35
N ARG A 375 12.23 18.04 7.69
CA ARG A 375 12.54 19.21 6.87
C ARG A 375 14.04 19.35 6.65
N ALA A 376 14.82 19.32 7.73
CA ALA A 376 16.28 19.44 7.65
C ALA A 376 16.93 18.30 6.84
N PHE A 377 16.37 17.08 6.90
CA PHE A 377 16.81 15.96 6.06
C PHE A 377 16.55 16.21 4.57
N ILE A 378 15.37 16.73 4.23
CA ILE A 378 15.04 17.10 2.84
C ILE A 378 15.96 18.22 2.35
N GLU A 379 16.20 19.24 3.16
CA GLU A 379 17.13 20.34 2.85
C GLU A 379 18.58 19.84 2.66
N TRP A 380 19.00 18.84 3.44
CA TRP A 380 20.30 18.20 3.28
C TRP A 380 20.41 17.41 1.96
N LEU A 381 19.31 16.84 1.46
CA LEU A 381 19.26 16.12 0.18
C LEU A 381 19.23 17.05 -1.03
N LEU A 382 18.65 18.25 -0.94
CA LEU A 382 18.44 19.17 -2.06
C LEU A 382 19.69 19.42 -2.92
N PRO A 383 20.88 19.74 -2.36
CA PRO A 383 22.08 19.97 -3.17
C PRO A 383 22.61 18.73 -3.88
N GLN A 384 22.12 17.54 -3.51
CA GLN A 384 22.60 16.25 -4.01
C GLN A 384 21.70 15.70 -5.12
N THR A 385 20.54 16.30 -5.36
CA THR A 385 19.45 15.74 -6.22
C THR A 385 19.89 15.37 -7.63
N ASP A 386 20.83 16.10 -8.24
CA ASP A 386 21.29 15.85 -9.61
C ASP A 386 22.01 14.50 -9.76
N ASN A 387 22.76 14.08 -8.75
CA ASN A 387 23.54 12.83 -8.77
C ASN A 387 22.92 11.72 -7.90
N LEU A 388 21.90 12.07 -7.11
CA LEU A 388 21.34 11.21 -6.07
C LEU A 388 20.85 9.87 -6.62
N ARG A 389 20.19 9.85 -7.78
CA ARG A 389 19.70 8.62 -8.42
C ARG A 389 20.81 7.61 -8.68
N ASP A 390 21.91 8.05 -9.24
CA ASP A 390 23.04 7.17 -9.58
C ASP A 390 23.78 6.69 -8.33
N GLU A 391 23.93 7.55 -7.34
CA GLU A 391 24.56 7.21 -6.07
C GLU A 391 23.74 6.18 -5.29
N LEU A 392 22.45 6.41 -5.16
CA LEU A 392 21.52 5.48 -4.50
C LEU A 392 21.47 4.14 -5.22
N THR A 393 21.42 4.13 -6.55
CA THR A 393 21.41 2.90 -7.33
C THR A 393 22.68 2.08 -7.11
N ARG A 394 23.85 2.72 -7.13
CA ARG A 394 25.14 2.03 -6.86
C ARG A 394 25.21 1.48 -5.43
N ALA A 395 24.76 2.28 -4.44
CA ALA A 395 24.74 1.85 -3.04
C ALA A 395 23.76 0.68 -2.82
N PHE A 396 22.57 0.77 -3.40
CA PHE A 396 21.55 -0.28 -3.34
C PHE A 396 22.07 -1.61 -3.92
N LEU A 397 22.68 -1.57 -5.10
CA LEU A 397 23.21 -2.78 -5.73
C LEU A 397 24.28 -3.46 -4.87
N LYS A 398 25.19 -2.69 -4.26
CA LYS A 398 26.19 -3.23 -3.32
C LYS A 398 25.56 -3.87 -2.09
N LEU A 399 24.56 -3.22 -1.48
CA LEU A 399 23.85 -3.75 -0.32
C LEU A 399 23.06 -5.01 -0.68
N ARG A 400 22.36 -5.01 -1.81
CA ARG A 400 21.63 -6.18 -2.31
C ARG A 400 22.54 -7.37 -2.55
N ASP A 401 23.70 -7.15 -3.20
CA ASP A 401 24.65 -8.23 -3.49
C ASP A 401 25.30 -8.77 -2.21
N LYS A 402 25.49 -7.91 -1.17
CA LYS A 402 25.94 -8.33 0.16
C LYS A 402 24.85 -9.17 0.89
N ALA A 403 23.57 -8.86 0.72
CA ALA A 403 22.45 -9.57 1.35
C ALA A 403 22.11 -10.92 0.68
N ARG A 404 22.68 -11.24 -0.48
CA ARG A 404 22.35 -12.43 -1.31
C ARG A 404 22.76 -13.78 -0.78
N SER A 405 23.23 -13.92 0.43
CA SER A 405 23.85 -15.15 0.96
C SER A 405 22.92 -16.36 1.19
N GLY A 406 21.77 -16.50 0.47
CA GLY A 406 21.05 -17.77 0.47
C GLY A 406 19.53 -17.76 0.46
N GLY A 407 18.87 -16.59 0.45
CA GLY A 407 17.42 -16.49 0.53
C GLY A 407 16.72 -16.07 -0.77
N HIS A 408 15.41 -15.82 -0.65
CA HIS A 408 14.60 -15.33 -1.75
C HIS A 408 15.12 -13.96 -2.25
N ARG A 409 15.34 -13.82 -3.56
CA ARG A 409 15.95 -12.61 -4.17
C ARG A 409 15.31 -11.29 -3.73
N ARG A 410 13.99 -11.25 -3.59
CA ARG A 410 13.25 -10.04 -3.16
C ARG A 410 13.53 -9.64 -1.72
N LEU A 411 13.84 -10.59 -0.83
CA LEU A 411 14.21 -10.26 0.54
C LEU A 411 15.58 -9.58 0.60
N ALA A 412 16.54 -9.98 -0.23
CA ALA A 412 17.80 -9.27 -0.37
C ALA A 412 17.60 -7.82 -0.88
N GLU A 413 16.65 -7.60 -1.80
CA GLU A 413 16.26 -6.27 -2.28
C GLU A 413 15.59 -5.46 -1.15
N THR A 414 14.75 -6.09 -0.32
CA THR A 414 14.12 -5.45 0.85
C THR A 414 15.15 -5.04 1.90
N VAL A 415 16.08 -5.93 2.27
CA VAL A 415 17.20 -5.61 3.19
C VAL A 415 18.01 -4.43 2.66
N ALA A 416 18.36 -4.44 1.37
CA ALA A 416 19.10 -3.35 0.75
C ALA A 416 18.33 -2.01 0.80
N ASN A 417 17.02 -2.03 0.56
CA ASN A 417 16.17 -0.85 0.63
C ASN A 417 16.12 -0.24 2.04
N ILE A 418 15.90 -1.08 3.05
CA ILE A 418 15.80 -0.63 4.44
C ILE A 418 17.16 -0.12 4.93
N GLN A 419 18.23 -0.89 4.68
CA GLN A 419 19.59 -0.50 5.05
C GLN A 419 20.00 0.82 4.38
N LEU A 420 19.61 1.03 3.12
CA LEU A 420 19.89 2.28 2.41
C LEU A 420 19.22 3.47 3.10
N GLY A 421 17.94 3.36 3.47
CA GLY A 421 17.20 4.39 4.18
C GLY A 421 17.83 4.70 5.55
N PHE A 422 18.18 3.66 6.29
CA PHE A 422 18.84 3.79 7.59
C PHE A 422 20.23 4.44 7.49
N THR A 423 21.01 4.02 6.50
CA THR A 423 22.36 4.58 6.25
C THR A 423 22.30 6.06 5.90
N LEU A 424 21.34 6.48 5.06
CA LEU A 424 21.19 7.90 4.70
C LEU A 424 20.73 8.73 5.89
N ALA A 425 19.78 8.23 6.67
CA ALA A 425 19.36 8.89 7.90
C ALA A 425 20.55 9.11 8.84
N LEU A 426 21.30 8.05 9.15
CA LEU A 426 22.46 8.17 10.06
C LEU A 426 23.56 9.07 9.53
N ARG A 427 23.83 9.08 8.21
CA ARG A 427 24.77 10.03 7.61
C ARG A 427 24.32 11.47 7.80
N PHE A 428 23.05 11.74 7.59
CA PHE A 428 22.47 13.06 7.85
C PHE A 428 22.68 13.48 9.31
N PHE A 429 22.37 12.59 10.28
CA PHE A 429 22.59 12.89 11.70
C PHE A 429 24.07 13.11 12.04
N TYR A 430 24.96 12.34 11.42
CA TYR A 430 26.41 12.50 11.56
C TYR A 430 26.89 13.83 10.97
N ASP A 431 26.48 14.17 9.76
CA ASP A 431 26.85 15.43 9.09
C ASP A 431 26.32 16.67 9.83
N LYS A 432 25.19 16.52 10.56
CA LYS A 432 24.66 17.55 11.45
C LYS A 432 25.29 17.55 12.85
N GLY A 433 26.20 16.63 13.15
CA GLY A 433 26.87 16.54 14.45
C GLY A 433 26.01 15.95 15.57
N ALA A 434 24.85 15.37 15.26
CA ALA A 434 23.94 14.81 16.26
C ALA A 434 24.41 13.44 16.80
N ILE A 435 25.23 12.72 16.04
CA ILE A 435 25.92 11.49 16.46
C ILE A 435 27.40 11.56 16.06
N ASP A 436 28.24 10.86 16.80
CA ASP A 436 29.65 10.71 16.47
C ASP A 436 29.90 9.50 15.52
N LYS A 437 31.18 9.33 15.13
CA LYS A 437 31.57 8.26 14.20
C LYS A 437 31.38 6.86 14.80
N GLU A 438 31.63 6.69 16.09
CA GLU A 438 31.50 5.40 16.78
C GLU A 438 30.04 4.98 16.85
N GLN A 439 29.15 5.91 17.19
CA GLN A 439 27.70 5.71 17.17
C GLN A 439 27.20 5.37 15.75
N LEU A 440 27.65 6.10 14.72
CA LEU A 440 27.32 5.83 13.33
C LEU A 440 27.68 4.38 12.94
N GLU A 441 28.94 3.98 13.16
CA GLU A 441 29.44 2.65 12.79
C GLU A 441 28.74 1.55 13.61
N GLY A 442 28.48 1.79 14.90
CA GLY A 442 27.75 0.89 15.78
C GLY A 442 26.32 0.62 15.30
N HIS A 443 25.56 1.67 15.03
CA HIS A 443 24.21 1.55 14.52
C HIS A 443 24.15 0.89 13.13
N LEU A 444 25.10 1.21 12.23
CA LEU A 444 25.14 0.60 10.89
C LEU A 444 25.43 -0.90 10.93
N LYS A 445 26.30 -1.34 11.84
CA LYS A 445 26.58 -2.76 12.03
C LYS A 445 25.36 -3.47 12.60
N GLN A 446 24.79 -2.94 13.68
CA GLN A 446 23.63 -3.55 14.34
C GLN A 446 22.40 -3.60 13.42
N SER A 447 22.15 -2.55 12.65
CA SER A 447 21.02 -2.52 11.70
C SER A 447 21.16 -3.58 10.61
N TRP A 448 22.38 -3.81 10.14
CA TRP A 448 22.62 -4.85 9.13
C TRP A 448 22.25 -6.24 9.64
N ASP A 449 22.71 -6.58 10.85
CA ASP A 449 22.43 -7.88 11.46
C ASP A 449 20.92 -8.06 11.70
N ILE A 450 20.24 -7.06 12.26
CA ILE A 450 18.80 -7.06 12.49
C ILE A 450 18.00 -7.22 11.19
N PHE A 451 18.35 -6.49 10.14
CA PHE A 451 17.60 -6.55 8.88
C PHE A 451 17.79 -7.89 8.15
N CYS A 452 18.96 -8.51 8.30
CA CYS A 452 19.18 -9.87 7.81
C CYS A 452 18.36 -10.90 8.60
N GLU A 453 18.32 -10.83 9.93
CA GLU A 453 17.49 -11.70 10.78
C GLU A 453 16.00 -11.57 10.46
N LEU A 454 15.49 -10.35 10.27
CA LEU A 454 14.11 -10.13 9.85
C LEU A 454 13.80 -10.72 8.47
N ALA A 455 14.74 -10.67 7.54
CA ALA A 455 14.59 -11.30 6.23
C ALA A 455 14.60 -12.83 6.32
N GLU A 456 15.42 -13.42 7.21
CA GLU A 456 15.42 -14.86 7.47
C GLU A 456 14.10 -15.32 8.08
N GLU A 457 13.54 -14.57 9.03
CA GLU A 457 12.23 -14.87 9.59
C GLU A 457 11.13 -14.77 8.54
N GLN A 458 11.17 -13.74 7.68
CA GLN A 458 10.26 -13.62 6.54
C GLN A 458 10.41 -14.81 5.57
N GLU A 459 11.61 -15.30 5.31
CA GLU A 459 11.85 -16.49 4.48
C GLU A 459 11.21 -17.75 5.10
N ARG A 460 11.23 -17.88 6.43
CA ARG A 460 10.53 -18.97 7.13
C ARG A 460 9.03 -18.90 6.92
N ILE A 461 8.43 -17.69 7.05
CA ILE A 461 7.00 -17.46 6.77
C ILE A 461 6.66 -17.84 5.32
N ILE A 462 7.46 -17.38 4.37
CA ILE A 462 7.29 -17.70 2.94
C ILE A 462 7.42 -19.20 2.69
N SER A 463 8.33 -19.87 3.39
CA SER A 463 8.59 -21.30 3.22
C SER A 463 7.43 -22.16 3.70
N GLN A 464 6.78 -21.79 4.79
CA GLN A 464 5.61 -22.50 5.33
C GLN A 464 4.42 -22.47 4.36
N GLU A 465 4.28 -21.42 3.57
CA GLU A 465 3.22 -21.26 2.56
C GLU A 465 3.56 -21.92 1.22
N ARG A 466 4.69 -22.62 1.09
CA ARG A 466 4.98 -23.39 -0.13
C ARG A 466 3.93 -24.49 -0.32
N PRO A 467 3.35 -24.62 -1.50
CA PRO A 467 2.35 -25.67 -1.75
C PRO A 467 2.84 -27.09 -1.45
N SER A 468 4.12 -27.36 -1.64
CA SER A 468 4.75 -28.63 -1.26
C SER A 468 4.70 -28.84 0.26
N VAL A 469 5.05 -27.82 1.06
CA VAL A 469 5.00 -27.87 2.51
C VAL A 469 3.57 -27.99 3.01
N GLN A 470 2.65 -27.17 2.47
CA GLN A 470 1.22 -27.27 2.77
C GLN A 470 0.66 -28.68 2.44
N PHE A 471 1.04 -29.25 1.31
CA PHE A 471 0.63 -30.60 0.93
C PHE A 471 1.11 -31.64 1.95
N ILE A 472 2.37 -31.57 2.36
CA ILE A 472 2.95 -32.50 3.33
C ILE A 472 2.32 -32.31 4.72
N ASN A 473 2.14 -31.06 5.18
CA ASN A 473 1.50 -30.75 6.45
C ASN A 473 0.05 -31.26 6.51
N ALA A 474 -0.71 -31.07 5.41
CA ALA A 474 -2.06 -31.64 5.32
C ALA A 474 -2.04 -33.16 5.35
N LEU A 475 -1.11 -33.80 4.62
CA LEU A 475 -0.95 -35.25 4.61
C LEU A 475 -0.67 -35.79 6.02
N GLN A 476 0.31 -35.24 6.71
CA GLN A 476 0.66 -35.64 8.09
C GLN A 476 -0.50 -35.40 9.05
N ALA A 477 -1.15 -34.22 8.98
CA ALA A 477 -2.30 -33.90 9.83
C ALA A 477 -3.48 -34.87 9.60
N MET A 478 -3.78 -35.24 8.36
CA MET A 478 -4.84 -36.20 8.04
C MET A 478 -4.55 -37.62 8.56
N LEU A 479 -3.28 -38.05 8.53
CA LEU A 479 -2.85 -39.34 9.08
C LEU A 479 -2.98 -39.36 10.61
N VAL A 480 -2.48 -38.31 11.28
CA VAL A 480 -2.56 -38.19 12.77
C VAL A 480 -4.03 -38.07 13.24
N GLN A 481 -4.86 -37.30 12.52
CA GLN A 481 -6.29 -37.17 12.81
C GLN A 481 -7.11 -38.40 12.40
N LYS A 482 -6.47 -39.44 11.88
CA LYS A 482 -7.12 -40.68 11.43
C LYS A 482 -8.20 -40.46 10.36
N LYS A 483 -8.07 -39.38 9.57
CA LYS A 483 -8.94 -39.10 8.42
C LYS A 483 -8.48 -39.81 7.15
N ALA A 484 -7.24 -40.26 7.11
CA ALA A 484 -6.64 -41.00 6.02
C ALA A 484 -5.70 -42.08 6.59
N HIS A 485 -5.47 -43.14 5.80
CA HIS A 485 -4.51 -44.17 6.19
C HIS A 485 -3.65 -44.65 5.02
N LEU A 486 -2.46 -45.12 5.38
CA LEU A 486 -1.53 -45.83 4.50
C LEU A 486 -1.45 -47.29 4.93
N VAL A 487 -1.19 -48.18 3.98
CA VAL A 487 -0.96 -49.60 4.27
C VAL A 487 0.47 -50.00 3.86
N CYS A 488 0.97 -51.07 4.43
CA CYS A 488 2.27 -51.64 4.05
C CYS A 488 2.28 -52.00 2.55
N PHE A 489 3.32 -51.51 1.83
CA PHE A 489 3.50 -51.71 0.39
C PHE A 489 3.54 -53.19 -0.03
N HIS A 490 4.16 -54.02 0.82
CA HIS A 490 4.36 -55.44 0.53
C HIS A 490 3.16 -56.32 0.90
N THR A 491 2.56 -56.06 2.08
CA THR A 491 1.55 -56.94 2.65
C THR A 491 0.11 -56.43 2.51
N GLY A 492 -0.08 -55.12 2.34
CA GLY A 492 -1.39 -54.46 2.36
C GLY A 492 -2.04 -54.42 3.76
N LYS A 493 -1.30 -54.80 4.79
CA LYS A 493 -1.68 -54.74 6.20
C LYS A 493 -1.15 -53.51 6.87
N GLU A 494 -1.15 -53.51 8.23
CA GLU A 494 -0.57 -52.42 9.02
C GLU A 494 0.92 -52.19 8.68
N PRO A 495 1.35 -50.95 8.57
CA PRO A 495 2.77 -50.60 8.44
C PRO A 495 3.48 -50.63 9.77
N ASP A 496 4.81 -50.49 9.76
CA ASP A 496 5.57 -50.23 10.99
C ASP A 496 5.06 -48.91 11.62
N SER A 497 4.80 -48.87 12.91
CA SER A 497 4.15 -47.77 13.65
C SER A 497 2.76 -47.38 13.07
N PRO A 498 1.78 -48.29 13.13
CA PRO A 498 0.48 -48.10 12.47
C PRO A 498 -0.25 -46.81 12.86
N GLU A 499 -0.12 -46.37 14.13
CA GLU A 499 -0.79 -45.18 14.65
C GLU A 499 -0.34 -43.87 13.93
N ASP A 500 0.90 -43.81 13.50
CA ASP A 500 1.45 -42.65 12.74
C ASP A 500 0.88 -42.58 11.33
N PHE A 501 0.31 -43.69 10.84
CA PHE A 501 -0.17 -43.80 9.45
C PHE A 501 -1.68 -44.05 9.34
N GLY A 502 -2.46 -43.57 10.32
CA GLY A 502 -3.92 -43.53 10.26
C GLY A 502 -4.59 -44.82 10.71
N TRP A 503 -3.95 -45.59 11.58
CA TRP A 503 -4.54 -46.76 12.21
C TRP A 503 -4.83 -46.52 13.68
N GLU A 504 -5.75 -47.27 14.25
CA GLU A 504 -6.12 -47.21 15.66
C GLU A 504 -5.97 -48.58 16.29
N MET A 505 -5.42 -48.60 17.47
CA MET A 505 -5.34 -49.81 18.29
C MET A 505 -6.74 -50.28 18.69
N SER A 506 -7.02 -51.58 18.54
CA SER A 506 -8.31 -52.16 18.89
C SER A 506 -8.10 -53.45 19.67
N PHE A 507 -8.74 -53.54 20.81
CA PHE A 507 -8.77 -54.74 21.64
C PHE A 507 -9.81 -55.79 21.17
N ASP A 508 -10.68 -55.39 20.24
CA ASP A 508 -11.65 -56.29 19.60
C ASP A 508 -11.02 -57.19 18.52
N ILE A 509 -9.80 -56.82 18.08
CA ILE A 509 -9.03 -57.52 17.06
C ILE A 509 -7.68 -57.91 17.67
N GLY A 510 -7.49 -59.17 18.00
CA GLY A 510 -6.27 -59.68 18.63
C GLY A 510 -6.51 -60.34 19.95
N SER A 511 -5.47 -60.54 20.76
CA SER A 511 -5.57 -61.03 22.13
C SER A 511 -5.43 -59.86 23.11
N PRO A 512 -5.87 -60.02 24.40
CA PRO A 512 -5.70 -58.97 25.41
C PRO A 512 -4.24 -58.51 25.59
N ASP A 513 -3.29 -59.42 25.34
CA ASP A 513 -1.85 -59.14 25.46
C ASP A 513 -1.22 -58.63 24.17
N ASN A 514 -1.95 -58.69 23.03
CA ASN A 514 -1.47 -58.20 21.72
C ASN A 514 -2.64 -57.64 20.90
N PRO A 515 -3.04 -56.39 21.13
CA PRO A 515 -4.15 -55.78 20.43
C PRO A 515 -3.85 -55.66 18.94
N GLY A 516 -4.88 -55.77 18.11
CA GLY A 516 -4.79 -55.55 16.66
C GLY A 516 -4.95 -54.08 16.32
N TYR A 517 -4.85 -53.75 15.01
CA TYR A 517 -5.04 -52.41 14.51
C TYR A 517 -6.17 -52.36 13.48
N ILE A 518 -6.98 -51.28 13.53
CA ILE A 518 -8.04 -51.02 12.57
C ILE A 518 -7.68 -49.81 11.71
N ARG A 519 -8.07 -49.87 10.44
CA ARG A 519 -7.88 -48.75 9.48
C ARG A 519 -8.88 -47.66 9.75
N CYS A 520 -8.41 -46.40 9.78
CA CYS A 520 -9.26 -45.24 9.96
C CYS A 520 -9.22 -44.35 8.71
N GLY A 521 -10.36 -43.71 8.42
CA GLY A 521 -10.47 -42.77 7.30
C GLY A 521 -10.26 -43.38 5.91
N ASP A 522 -9.96 -42.53 4.95
CA ASP A 522 -9.83 -42.91 3.55
C ASP A 522 -8.46 -43.51 3.22
N PHE A 523 -8.46 -44.53 2.36
CA PHE A 523 -7.22 -45.09 1.86
C PHE A 523 -6.54 -44.16 0.84
N ILE A 524 -5.31 -43.76 1.10
CA ILE A 524 -4.57 -42.82 0.24
C ILE A 524 -3.32 -43.40 -0.41
N GLY A 525 -2.88 -44.60 -0.03
CA GLY A 525 -1.71 -45.22 -0.65
C GLY A 525 -0.98 -46.23 0.23
N TRP A 526 0.26 -46.48 -0.14
CA TRP A 526 1.13 -47.49 0.46
C TRP A 526 2.39 -46.85 1.00
N ILE A 527 3.06 -47.55 1.94
CA ILE A 527 4.33 -47.13 2.54
C ILE A 527 5.26 -48.33 2.65
N ASP A 528 6.54 -48.12 2.38
CA ASP A 528 7.65 -49.01 2.72
C ASP A 528 8.72 -48.26 3.55
N LYS A 529 9.92 -48.84 3.67
CA LYS A 529 11.00 -48.24 4.45
C LYS A 529 11.54 -46.94 3.84
N ASP A 530 11.50 -46.82 2.51
CA ASP A 530 12.16 -45.74 1.79
C ASP A 530 11.19 -44.74 1.17
N HIS A 531 9.94 -45.17 0.84
CA HIS A 531 9.03 -44.37 0.04
C HIS A 531 7.58 -44.40 0.55
N LEU A 532 6.87 -43.31 0.20
CA LEU A 532 5.41 -43.21 0.23
C LEU A 532 4.87 -43.30 -1.20
N TYR A 533 3.91 -44.17 -1.44
CA TYR A 533 3.26 -44.38 -2.74
C TYR A 533 1.82 -43.89 -2.67
N LEU A 534 1.61 -42.61 -2.98
CA LEU A 534 0.28 -41.98 -2.82
C LEU A 534 -0.56 -42.12 -4.08
N GLN A 535 -1.86 -42.31 -3.91
CA GLN A 535 -2.84 -42.23 -4.98
C GLN A 535 -3.02 -40.78 -5.45
N PRO A 536 -2.65 -40.41 -6.69
CA PRO A 536 -2.50 -39.02 -7.10
C PRO A 536 -3.78 -38.18 -6.96
N GLU A 537 -4.92 -38.75 -7.36
CA GLU A 537 -6.19 -38.01 -7.41
C GLU A 537 -6.86 -37.96 -6.03
N ALA A 538 -6.87 -39.09 -5.31
CA ALA A 538 -7.49 -39.20 -4.00
C ALA A 538 -6.79 -38.27 -2.99
N THR A 539 -5.44 -38.37 -2.91
CA THR A 539 -4.67 -37.55 -1.97
C THR A 539 -4.80 -36.05 -2.29
N TYR A 540 -4.72 -35.65 -3.56
CA TYR A 540 -4.89 -34.25 -3.91
C TYR A 540 -6.28 -33.71 -3.54
N LYS A 541 -7.36 -34.48 -3.83
CA LYS A 541 -8.73 -34.10 -3.48
C LYS A 541 -8.90 -33.91 -1.97
N MET A 542 -8.33 -34.80 -1.18
CA MET A 542 -8.37 -34.71 0.29
C MET A 542 -7.61 -33.48 0.82
N VAL A 543 -6.46 -33.15 0.23
CA VAL A 543 -5.72 -31.94 0.61
C VAL A 543 -6.51 -30.68 0.25
N VAL A 544 -7.14 -30.62 -0.92
CA VAL A 544 -8.03 -29.51 -1.30
C VAL A 544 -9.19 -29.35 -0.32
N GLU A 545 -9.80 -30.45 0.10
CA GLU A 545 -10.89 -30.45 1.09
C GLU A 545 -10.39 -30.03 2.47
N PHE A 546 -9.21 -30.47 2.87
CA PHE A 546 -8.58 -30.09 4.15
C PHE A 546 -8.43 -28.58 4.28
N TYR A 547 -7.99 -27.90 3.22
CA TYR A 547 -7.81 -26.43 3.21
C TYR A 547 -9.05 -25.64 2.81
N ARG A 548 -10.20 -26.28 2.56
CA ARG A 548 -11.42 -25.62 2.05
C ARG A 548 -11.88 -24.44 2.89
N ASN A 549 -11.77 -24.56 4.23
CA ASN A 549 -12.17 -23.54 5.19
C ASN A 549 -11.03 -22.60 5.62
N SER A 550 -9.77 -22.89 5.23
CA SER A 550 -8.56 -22.19 5.65
C SER A 550 -7.88 -21.43 4.48
N GLY A 551 -8.68 -20.83 3.59
CA GLY A 551 -8.14 -20.07 2.45
C GLY A 551 -8.02 -20.85 1.14
N GLY A 552 -8.18 -22.20 1.17
CA GLY A 552 -8.14 -23.08 0.00
C GLY A 552 -6.72 -23.44 -0.45
N PHE A 553 -6.60 -24.58 -1.12
CA PHE A 553 -5.36 -25.04 -1.75
C PHE A 553 -5.42 -24.71 -3.25
N SER A 554 -4.75 -23.64 -3.67
CA SER A 554 -4.97 -22.99 -4.98
C SER A 554 -4.02 -23.44 -6.10
N VAL A 555 -3.23 -24.50 -5.88
CA VAL A 555 -2.21 -24.97 -6.82
C VAL A 555 -2.72 -26.17 -7.62
N SER A 556 -2.54 -26.16 -8.94
CA SER A 556 -2.93 -27.30 -9.77
C SER A 556 -2.08 -28.54 -9.45
N GLN A 557 -2.65 -29.74 -9.66
CA GLN A 557 -1.93 -31.00 -9.47
C GLN A 557 -0.59 -31.06 -10.22
N ARG A 558 -0.56 -30.49 -11.44
CA ARG A 558 0.67 -30.46 -12.25
C ARG A 558 1.74 -29.60 -11.59
N ALA A 559 1.39 -28.38 -11.18
CA ALA A 559 2.33 -27.45 -10.54
C ALA A 559 2.82 -27.99 -9.18
N LEU A 560 1.94 -28.60 -8.37
CA LEU A 560 2.32 -29.27 -7.13
C LEU A 560 3.35 -30.39 -7.37
N ARG A 561 3.11 -31.29 -8.34
CA ARG A 561 4.02 -32.39 -8.66
C ARG A 561 5.36 -31.89 -9.17
N GLU A 562 5.37 -30.81 -9.95
CA GLU A 562 6.58 -30.17 -10.43
C GLU A 562 7.40 -29.61 -9.27
N GLN A 563 6.75 -28.92 -8.34
CA GLN A 563 7.39 -28.35 -7.16
C GLN A 563 7.95 -29.42 -6.21
N LEU A 564 7.15 -30.45 -5.88
CA LEU A 564 7.61 -31.59 -5.07
C LEU A 564 8.83 -32.28 -5.69
N HIS A 565 8.90 -32.35 -7.01
CA HIS A 565 10.06 -32.91 -7.70
C HIS A 565 11.29 -31.98 -7.65
N GLN A 566 11.11 -30.66 -7.88
CA GLN A 566 12.19 -29.67 -7.79
C GLN A 566 12.82 -29.63 -6.41
N GLU A 567 12.02 -29.86 -5.36
CA GLU A 567 12.49 -29.92 -3.97
C GLU A 567 13.06 -31.31 -3.59
N GLY A 568 13.11 -32.26 -4.54
CA GLY A 568 13.68 -33.59 -4.32
C GLY A 568 12.84 -34.50 -3.44
N LEU A 569 11.54 -34.17 -3.23
CA LEU A 569 10.57 -34.96 -2.48
C LEU A 569 9.89 -36.03 -3.33
N LEU A 570 9.61 -35.72 -4.62
CA LEU A 570 8.94 -36.59 -5.55
C LEU A 570 9.90 -37.19 -6.58
N ILE A 571 9.88 -38.49 -6.74
CA ILE A 571 10.67 -39.21 -7.72
C ILE A 571 9.97 -39.18 -9.08
N LYS A 572 10.70 -38.77 -10.12
CA LYS A 572 10.23 -38.73 -11.50
C LYS A 572 10.88 -39.84 -12.30
N GLU A 573 10.08 -40.65 -13.01
CA GLU A 573 10.57 -41.73 -13.85
C GLU A 573 10.07 -41.55 -15.30
N HIS A 574 10.91 -41.78 -16.27
CA HIS A 574 10.59 -41.67 -17.72
C HIS A 574 9.86 -40.35 -18.08
N GLY A 575 10.25 -39.22 -17.43
CA GLY A 575 9.65 -37.92 -17.67
C GLY A 575 8.28 -37.71 -17.02
N ARG A 576 7.76 -38.66 -16.24
CA ARG A 576 6.43 -38.59 -15.60
C ARG A 576 6.55 -38.44 -14.08
N TYR A 577 5.75 -37.56 -13.50
CA TYR A 577 5.66 -37.34 -12.04
C TYR A 577 4.81 -38.40 -11.33
N ALA A 578 3.83 -38.99 -12.00
CA ALA A 578 3.09 -40.14 -11.50
C ALA A 578 3.61 -41.39 -12.21
N VAL A 579 4.21 -42.28 -11.45
CA VAL A 579 4.90 -43.49 -11.94
C VAL A 579 3.96 -44.71 -11.89
N SER A 580 4.21 -45.68 -12.76
CA SER A 580 3.47 -46.94 -12.74
C SER A 580 4.26 -47.98 -11.95
N GLU A 581 3.91 -48.16 -10.68
CA GLU A 581 4.62 -49.03 -9.74
C GLU A 581 3.86 -50.36 -9.56
N TYR A 582 4.59 -51.46 -9.52
CA TYR A 582 3.98 -52.75 -9.17
C TYR A 582 3.80 -52.86 -7.67
N ILE A 583 2.56 -52.95 -7.21
CA ILE A 583 2.22 -53.03 -5.77
C ILE A 583 2.05 -54.49 -5.38
N PRO A 584 3.01 -55.08 -4.65
CA PRO A 584 2.96 -56.50 -4.28
C PRO A 584 1.68 -56.85 -3.50
N ALA A 585 1.25 -55.97 -2.60
CA ALA A 585 0.02 -56.12 -1.83
C ALA A 585 -1.24 -56.23 -2.68
N LYS A 586 -1.24 -55.72 -3.94
CA LYS A 586 -2.36 -55.80 -4.89
C LYS A 586 -2.12 -56.79 -6.03
N GLY A 587 -0.91 -57.24 -6.23
CA GLY A 587 -0.55 -58.13 -7.35
C GLY A 587 -0.64 -57.46 -8.73
N LYS A 588 -0.68 -56.13 -8.83
CA LYS A 588 -0.82 -55.37 -10.10
C LYS A 588 -0.11 -54.05 -10.07
N LYS A 589 0.07 -53.44 -11.25
CA LYS A 589 0.63 -52.08 -11.37
C LYS A 589 -0.43 -51.05 -11.04
N GLU A 590 -0.04 -50.04 -10.24
CA GLU A 590 -0.87 -48.87 -9.92
C GLU A 590 -0.11 -47.60 -10.28
N ARG A 591 -0.86 -46.54 -10.59
CA ARG A 591 -0.31 -45.23 -10.86
C ARG A 591 -0.20 -44.46 -9.54
N VAL A 592 1.00 -44.11 -9.11
CA VAL A 592 1.28 -43.50 -7.81
C VAL A 592 2.21 -42.28 -7.90
N LEU A 593 2.14 -41.41 -6.90
CA LEU A 593 3.19 -40.44 -6.61
C LEU A 593 4.17 -41.14 -5.65
N LYS A 594 5.41 -41.28 -6.06
CA LYS A 594 6.47 -41.91 -5.26
C LYS A 594 7.28 -40.83 -4.56
N LEU A 595 7.11 -40.68 -3.26
CA LEU A 595 7.76 -39.68 -2.43
C LEU A 595 8.85 -40.33 -1.57
N ASP A 596 9.95 -39.60 -1.35
CA ASP A 596 10.99 -39.97 -0.41
C ASP A 596 10.44 -39.90 1.03
N ARG A 597 10.38 -41.02 1.74
CA ARG A 597 9.78 -41.11 3.08
C ARG A 597 10.49 -40.23 4.10
N ILE A 598 11.82 -40.31 4.16
CA ILE A 598 12.62 -39.62 5.15
C ILE A 598 12.45 -38.10 4.97
N LYS A 599 12.66 -37.59 3.77
CA LYS A 599 12.53 -36.16 3.48
C LYS A 599 11.10 -35.66 3.69
N THR A 600 10.09 -36.44 3.31
CA THR A 600 8.68 -36.06 3.44
C THR A 600 8.24 -35.97 4.90
N LEU A 601 8.65 -36.91 5.75
CA LEU A 601 8.27 -36.95 7.15
C LEU A 601 9.14 -36.06 8.06
N SER A 602 10.31 -35.60 7.59
CA SER A 602 11.19 -34.68 8.34
C SER A 602 10.80 -33.20 8.21
N ILE A 603 9.82 -32.87 7.36
CA ILE A 603 9.29 -31.49 7.27
C ILE A 603 8.55 -31.18 8.59
N PRO A 604 8.95 -30.11 9.32
CA PRO A 604 8.34 -29.77 10.59
C PRO A 604 6.85 -29.45 10.41
N THR A 605 6.00 -30.12 11.18
CA THR A 605 4.58 -29.78 11.25
C THR A 605 4.38 -28.66 12.27
N ASP A 606 3.67 -27.63 11.89
CA ASP A 606 3.19 -26.58 12.81
C ASP A 606 1.94 -27.11 13.58
N THR A 607 2.11 -28.23 14.32
CA THR A 607 1.13 -28.65 15.30
C THR A 607 1.41 -27.90 16.58
N GLY A 608 0.72 -26.76 16.77
CA GLY A 608 0.70 -26.03 18.04
C GLY A 608 0.23 -26.92 19.20
N THR A 609 1.20 -27.61 19.79
CA THR A 609 1.08 -28.23 21.11
C THR A 609 2.42 -28.06 21.80
N THR A 610 2.60 -26.90 22.42
CA THR A 610 3.54 -26.77 23.55
C THR A 610 2.99 -27.57 24.71
N GLY A 611 3.28 -28.85 24.68
CA GLY A 611 3.21 -29.69 25.89
C GLY A 611 4.39 -29.30 26.78
N THR A 612 4.16 -28.42 27.72
CA THR A 612 5.01 -28.27 28.92
C THR A 612 5.14 -29.61 29.57
N LYS A 613 6.30 -30.24 29.45
CA LYS A 613 6.69 -31.27 30.43
C LYS A 613 6.94 -30.54 31.74
N GLU A 614 5.97 -30.60 32.66
CA GLU A 614 6.23 -30.41 34.10
C GLU A 614 7.17 -31.52 34.54
N GLU A 615 8.40 -31.17 34.86
CA GLU A 615 9.22 -31.95 35.76
C GLU A 615 8.63 -31.78 37.17
N ALA A 616 8.07 -32.84 37.69
CA ALA A 616 7.67 -32.95 39.10
C ALA A 616 8.92 -33.20 39.99
N PRO A 617 8.88 -32.78 41.26
CA PRO A 617 10.01 -32.57 42.17
C PRO A 617 10.83 -33.80 42.56
#